data_9b0215908c66eb0ff1a618dcda5f7749
#
_entry.id   9b0215908c66eb0ff1a618dcda5f7749
#
_cell.length_a   1.000
_cell.length_b   1.000
_cell.length_c   1.000
_cell.angle_alpha   90.00
_cell.angle_beta   90.00
_cell.angle_gamma   90.00
#
_symmetry.space_group_name_H-M   'P 1'
#
loop_
_entity.id
_entity.type
_entity.pdbx_description
1 polymer ?
#
loop_
_entity_poly.entity_id
_entity_poly.type
_entity_poly.pdbx_seq_one_letter_code
_entity_poly.pdbx_strand_id
1 'polypeptide(L)'
;MDAAHAASTGSELTEREQDVLAFERQWWKYAGAKEQAIRELFDMSATRYYQVLNALIDRPAALSFDPMLVKRLRRLRAARQKARSARRLGVQV
;
A
#
# COMPACT_ATOMS: atom_id res chain seq x y z
N MET A 1 20.74 -22.25 5.90
CA MET A 1 19.91 -21.17 6.38
C MET A 1 19.93 -19.96 5.46
N ASP A 2 21.09 -19.49 5.13
CA ASP A 2 21.20 -18.34 4.25
C ASP A 2 20.65 -18.64 2.86
N ALA A 3 20.82 -19.84 2.38
CA ALA A 3 20.29 -20.23 1.07
C ALA A 3 18.76 -20.17 1.05
N ALA A 4 18.13 -20.66 2.10
CA ALA A 4 16.69 -20.61 2.20
C ALA A 4 16.20 -19.17 2.32
N HIS A 5 16.92 -18.37 3.08
CA HIS A 5 16.60 -16.97 3.23
C HIS A 5 16.76 -16.24 1.89
N ALA A 6 17.82 -16.50 1.18
CA ALA A 6 18.04 -15.88 -0.13
C ALA A 6 16.98 -16.31 -1.13
N ALA A 7 16.57 -17.57 -1.09
CA ALA A 7 15.56 -18.07 -1.99
C ALA A 7 14.22 -17.39 -1.80
N SER A 8 13.88 -17.03 -0.58
CA SER A 8 12.61 -16.39 -0.27
C SER A 8 12.65 -14.88 -0.42
N THR A 9 13.85 -14.30 -0.53
CA THR A 9 14.00 -12.85 -0.56
C THR A 9 13.22 -12.21 -1.71
N GLY A 10 13.18 -12.85 -2.87
CA GLY A 10 12.47 -12.30 -4.01
C GLY A 10 10.96 -12.31 -3.88
N SER A 11 10.41 -13.20 -3.03
CA SER A 11 8.98 -13.35 -2.87
C SER A 11 8.46 -12.85 -1.54
N GLU A 12 9.33 -12.60 -0.59
CA GLU A 12 8.94 -12.14 0.72
C GLU A 12 9.08 -10.63 0.84
N LEU A 13 8.31 -10.07 1.77
CA LEU A 13 8.33 -8.65 2.03
C LEU A 13 9.50 -8.29 2.93
N THR A 14 10.10 -7.13 2.68
CA THR A 14 11.06 -6.55 3.61
C THR A 14 10.32 -6.10 4.87
N GLU A 15 11.09 -5.86 5.92
CA GLU A 15 10.51 -5.34 7.15
C GLU A 15 9.79 -4.01 6.92
N ARG A 16 10.39 -3.14 6.11
CA ARG A 16 9.77 -1.86 5.78
C ARG A 16 8.45 -2.04 5.04
N GLU A 17 8.40 -2.99 4.11
CA GLU A 17 7.16 -3.28 3.39
C GLU A 17 6.08 -3.81 4.32
N GLN A 18 6.46 -4.66 5.27
CA GLN A 18 5.52 -5.14 6.28
C GLN A 18 5.01 -4.00 7.14
N ASP A 19 5.90 -3.06 7.48
CA ASP A 19 5.53 -1.90 8.29
C ASP A 19 4.54 -1.00 7.55
N VAL A 20 4.70 -0.85 6.24
CA VAL A 20 3.77 -0.07 5.43
C VAL A 20 2.37 -0.70 5.48
N LEU A 21 2.29 -2.02 5.32
CA LEU A 21 0.99 -2.71 5.38
C LEU A 21 0.40 -2.64 6.79
N ALA A 22 1.22 -2.79 7.82
CA ALA A 22 0.74 -2.69 9.19
C ALA A 22 0.20 -1.29 9.47
N PHE A 23 0.85 -0.27 8.94
CA PHE A 23 0.39 1.10 9.07
C PHE A 23 -0.97 1.29 8.38
N GLU A 24 -1.14 0.76 7.18
CA GLU A 24 -2.41 0.87 6.46
C GLU A 24 -3.55 0.22 7.23
N ARG A 25 -3.25 -0.84 7.95
CA ARG A 25 -4.28 -1.55 8.71
C ARG A 25 -4.80 -0.72 9.88
N GLN A 26 -3.98 0.15 10.47
CA GLN A 26 -4.37 0.82 11.70
C GLN A 26 -3.93 2.28 11.81
N TRP A 27 -3.74 2.96 10.67
CA TRP A 27 -3.29 4.36 10.69
C TRP A 27 -4.29 5.26 11.43
N TRP A 28 -5.55 4.90 11.43
CA TRP A 28 -6.59 5.68 12.09
C TRP A 28 -6.39 5.75 13.61
N LYS A 29 -5.52 4.92 14.15
CA LYS A 29 -5.20 4.96 15.58
C LYS A 29 -4.21 6.08 15.92
N TYR A 30 -3.54 6.61 14.91
CA TYR A 30 -2.55 7.65 15.15
C TYR A 30 -3.23 9.01 15.25
N ALA A 31 -2.71 9.86 16.14
CA ALA A 31 -3.19 11.22 16.28
C ALA A 31 -2.68 12.04 15.09
N GLY A 32 -3.51 12.93 14.60
CA GLY A 32 -3.11 13.83 13.54
C GLY A 32 -3.39 13.29 12.15
N ALA A 33 -2.85 13.98 11.17
CA ALA A 33 -3.08 13.64 9.77
C ALA A 33 -2.25 12.43 9.35
N LYS A 34 -2.82 11.62 8.47
CA LYS A 34 -2.12 10.45 7.93
C LYS A 34 -0.81 10.84 7.28
N GLU A 35 -0.78 11.95 6.57
CA GLU A 35 0.44 12.40 5.87
C GLU A 35 1.56 12.71 6.84
N GLN A 36 1.22 13.30 7.99
CA GLN A 36 2.21 13.58 9.00
C GLN A 36 2.77 12.29 9.58
N ALA A 37 1.90 11.31 9.85
CA ALA A 37 2.33 10.01 10.35
C ALA A 37 3.26 9.32 9.35
N ILE A 38 2.96 9.41 8.07
CA ILE A 38 3.81 8.84 7.02
C ILE A 38 5.21 9.45 7.08
N ARG A 39 5.30 10.76 7.22
CA ARG A 39 6.59 11.43 7.33
C ARG A 39 7.38 10.97 8.55
N GLU A 40 6.69 10.88 9.66
CA GLU A 40 7.34 10.53 10.92
C GLU A 40 7.82 9.08 10.96
N LEU A 41 7.00 8.18 10.42
CA LEU A 41 7.29 6.75 10.48
C LEU A 41 8.19 6.28 9.34
N PHE A 42 8.05 6.85 8.16
CA PHE A 42 8.72 6.33 6.96
C PHE A 42 9.66 7.31 6.31
N ASP A 43 9.68 8.55 6.77
CA ASP A 43 10.53 9.59 6.19
C ASP A 43 10.27 9.74 4.68
N MET A 44 8.99 9.73 4.32
CA MET A 44 8.56 9.87 2.94
C MET A 44 7.50 10.95 2.83
N SER A 45 7.42 11.58 1.65
CA SER A 45 6.27 12.38 1.31
C SER A 45 5.07 11.46 1.08
N ALA A 46 3.86 12.03 1.15
CA ALA A 46 2.66 11.26 0.88
C ALA A 46 2.68 10.68 -0.53
N THR A 47 3.13 11.48 -1.51
CA THR A 47 3.22 11.03 -2.90
C THR A 47 4.11 9.80 -3.04
N ARG A 48 5.29 9.85 -2.43
CA ARG A 48 6.22 8.72 -2.50
C ARG A 48 5.66 7.50 -1.79
N TYR A 49 5.04 7.72 -0.63
CA TYR A 49 4.44 6.63 0.13
C TYR A 49 3.40 5.87 -0.70
N TYR A 50 2.51 6.61 -1.37
CA TYR A 50 1.46 5.96 -2.15
C TYR A 50 2.00 5.28 -3.40
N GLN A 51 3.09 5.78 -3.98
CA GLN A 51 3.76 5.06 -5.05
C GLN A 51 4.28 3.70 -4.56
N VAL A 52 4.91 3.71 -3.39
CA VAL A 52 5.41 2.48 -2.77
C VAL A 52 4.26 1.53 -2.45
N LEU A 53 3.21 2.05 -1.84
CA LEU A 53 2.06 1.23 -1.46
C LEU A 53 1.38 0.61 -2.68
N ASN A 54 1.18 1.37 -3.74
CA ASN A 54 0.52 0.86 -4.94
C ASN A 54 1.31 -0.26 -5.60
N ALA A 55 2.62 -0.14 -5.64
CA ALA A 55 3.47 -1.20 -6.15
C ALA A 55 3.43 -2.42 -5.23
N LEU A 56 3.40 -2.17 -3.93
CA LEU A 56 3.44 -3.24 -2.93
C LEU A 56 2.18 -4.10 -2.98
N ILE A 57 1.01 -3.50 -3.07
CA ILE A 57 -0.24 -4.27 -3.03
C ILE A 57 -0.47 -5.11 -4.28
N ASP A 58 0.33 -4.93 -5.32
CA ASP A 58 0.27 -5.79 -6.50
C ASP A 58 1.16 -7.02 -6.38
N ARG A 59 1.99 -7.09 -5.36
CA ARG A 59 2.91 -8.21 -5.18
C ARG A 59 2.19 -9.39 -4.52
N PRO A 60 2.43 -10.63 -5.01
CA PRO A 60 1.84 -11.81 -4.36
C PRO A 60 2.24 -11.94 -2.89
N ALA A 61 3.46 -11.53 -2.54
CA ALA A 61 3.92 -11.60 -1.16
C ALA A 61 3.06 -10.73 -0.23
N ALA A 62 2.62 -9.56 -0.71
CA ALA A 62 1.74 -8.71 0.07
C ALA A 62 0.38 -9.36 0.29
N LEU A 63 -0.16 -9.97 -0.76
CA LEU A 63 -1.44 -10.66 -0.66
C LEU A 63 -1.37 -11.82 0.33
N SER A 64 -0.25 -12.55 0.34
CA SER A 64 -0.06 -13.63 1.30
C SER A 64 0.09 -13.12 2.72
N PHE A 65 0.73 -11.96 2.87
CA PHE A 65 0.99 -11.39 4.20
C PHE A 65 -0.29 -10.91 4.88
N ASP A 66 -1.14 -10.22 4.13
CA ASP A 66 -2.39 -9.68 4.70
C ASP A 66 -3.46 -9.62 3.62
N PRO A 67 -4.06 -10.77 3.31
CA PRO A 67 -4.99 -10.83 2.17
C PRO A 67 -6.20 -9.93 2.29
N MET A 68 -6.77 -9.81 3.48
CA MET A 68 -7.96 -8.96 3.66
C MET A 68 -7.64 -7.50 3.39
N LEU A 69 -6.53 -7.02 3.94
CA LEU A 69 -6.11 -5.64 3.74
C LEU A 69 -5.77 -5.37 2.28
N VAL A 70 -4.98 -6.23 1.68
CA VAL A 70 -4.52 -6.02 0.31
C VAL A 70 -5.68 -6.05 -0.67
N LYS A 71 -6.62 -6.97 -0.50
CA LYS A 71 -7.80 -7.01 -1.35
C LYS A 71 -8.63 -5.74 -1.22
N ARG A 72 -8.78 -5.24 0.01
CA ARG A 72 -9.51 -3.99 0.25
C ARG A 72 -8.82 -2.81 -0.42
N LEU A 73 -7.49 -2.72 -0.27
CA LEU A 73 -6.73 -1.63 -0.87
C LEU A 73 -6.81 -1.66 -2.40
N ARG A 74 -6.76 -2.86 -2.99
CA ARG A 74 -6.91 -3.00 -4.43
C ARG A 74 -8.29 -2.56 -4.89
N ARG A 75 -9.33 -2.90 -4.14
CA ARG A 75 -10.69 -2.47 -4.48
C ARG A 75 -10.85 -0.96 -4.38
N LEU A 76 -10.27 -0.36 -3.34
CA LEU A 76 -10.34 1.09 -3.17
C LEU A 76 -9.61 1.82 -4.31
N ARG A 77 -8.46 1.29 -4.73
CA ARG A 77 -7.73 1.86 -5.85
C ARG A 77 -8.54 1.76 -7.13
N ALA A 78 -9.12 0.59 -7.39
CA ALA A 78 -9.95 0.40 -8.57
C ALA A 78 -11.17 1.32 -8.58
N ALA A 79 -11.79 1.50 -7.42
CA ALA A 79 -12.94 2.39 -7.30
C ALA A 79 -12.56 3.84 -7.59
N ARG A 80 -11.39 4.28 -7.11
CA ARG A 80 -10.91 5.63 -7.38
C ARG A 80 -10.62 5.84 -8.86
N GLN A 81 -10.02 4.85 -9.51
CA GLN A 81 -9.72 4.92 -10.94
C GLN A 81 -11.01 4.94 -11.75
N LYS A 82 -11.99 4.13 -11.35
CA LYS A 82 -13.28 4.11 -12.01
C LYS A 82 -14.01 5.42 -11.84
N ALA A 83 -14.00 5.98 -10.64
CA ALA A 83 -14.64 7.26 -10.38
C ALA A 83 -13.98 8.38 -11.18
N ARG A 84 -12.67 8.34 -11.30
CA ARG A 84 -11.92 9.32 -12.07
C ARG A 84 -12.28 9.23 -13.55
N SER A 85 -12.39 8.03 -14.10
CA SER A 85 -12.75 7.81 -15.48
C SER A 85 -14.19 8.24 -15.75
N ALA A 86 -15.11 7.92 -14.85
CA ALA A 86 -16.50 8.32 -14.97
C ALA A 86 -16.64 9.84 -14.95
N ARG A 87 -15.89 10.49 -14.07
CA ARG A 87 -15.92 11.94 -13.98
C ARG A 87 -15.40 12.59 -15.26
N ARG A 88 -14.35 12.01 -15.84
CA ARG A 88 -13.79 12.48 -17.10
C ARG A 88 -14.78 12.35 -18.23
N LEU A 89 -15.47 11.23 -18.31
CA LEU A 89 -16.50 11.00 -19.33
C LEU A 89 -17.69 11.92 -19.12
N GLY A 90 -18.07 12.14 -17.87
CA GLY A 90 -19.17 13.04 -17.55
C GLY A 90 -18.91 14.47 -17.99
N VAL A 91 -17.67 14.91 -17.89
CA VAL A 91 -17.30 16.25 -18.32
C VAL A 91 -17.48 16.43 -19.83
N GLN A 92 -17.29 15.36 -20.58
CA GLN A 92 -17.39 15.41 -22.03
C GLN A 92 -18.84 15.40 -22.53
N VAL A 93 -19.76 15.02 -21.67
CA VAL A 93 -21.17 15.02 -22.00
C VAL A 93 -21.77 16.39 -21.74
#